data_7995fe71e3dae065bfff6091f5d42bb0
#
_entry.id   7995fe71e3dae065bfff6091f5d42bb0
#
_cell.length_a   1.000
_cell.length_b   1.000
_cell.length_c   1.000
_cell.angle_alpha   90.00
_cell.angle_beta   90.00
_cell.angle_gamma   90.00
#
_symmetry.space_group_name_H-M   'P 1'
#
loop_
_entity.id
_entity.type
_entity.pdbx_description
1 polymer ?
#
loop_
_entity_poly.entity_id
_entity_poly.type
_entity_poly.pdbx_seq_one_letter_code
_entity_poly.pdbx_strand_id
1 'polypeptide(L)'
;TSIIRTILSTLVLLTSMASTSTLFAQPGGQQQSAQEQSAFDISGNWVALVTEDWRFRMVVAEPGDYEGIGLTAHGREVADAWDPEADIASGNTCKAYGAGGLMRIPTRLNISWSDGNVLRIDTDAGMQTRLLKFGDAQDNVGAGSLQGVTHASWDLERAGAFGGPVVGGSIAAVTTQMAPGYLRRNGVPYGTNAVLTEHYE
;
A
#
# COMPACT_ATOMS: atom_id res chain seq x y z
N THR A 1 17.07 -24.47 97.14
CA THR A 1 17.98 -23.89 96.09
C THR A 1 17.34 -23.91 94.73
N SER A 2 16.75 -22.77 94.41
CA SER A 2 15.98 -22.62 93.20
C SER A 2 16.66 -21.54 92.28
N ILE A 3 16.97 -21.92 91.11
CA ILE A 3 17.67 -21.03 90.12
C ILE A 3 16.58 -20.50 89.26
N ILE A 4 16.36 -19.21 89.33
CA ILE A 4 15.44 -18.46 88.44
C ILE A 4 16.25 -18.09 87.22
N ARG A 5 15.86 -18.63 86.06
CA ARG A 5 16.36 -18.19 84.74
C ARG A 5 15.45 -17.12 84.20
N THR A 6 15.95 -15.94 84.10
CA THR A 6 15.32 -14.81 83.44
C THR A 6 15.52 -14.95 81.91
N ILE A 7 14.45 -15.12 81.15
CA ILE A 7 14.48 -15.12 79.71
C ILE A 7 14.19 -13.69 79.23
N LEU A 8 15.18 -13.08 78.62
CA LEU A 8 15.07 -11.76 78.01
C LEU A 8 14.54 -11.95 76.58
N SER A 9 13.29 -11.60 76.38
CA SER A 9 12.69 -11.63 75.04
C SER A 9 13.00 -10.36 74.27
N THR A 10 13.94 -10.44 73.31
CA THR A 10 14.20 -9.37 72.35
C THR A 10 13.14 -9.41 71.25
N LEU A 11 12.26 -8.40 71.23
CA LEU A 11 11.28 -8.18 70.19
C LEU A 11 11.97 -7.48 68.99
N VAL A 12 12.20 -8.23 67.93
CA VAL A 12 12.74 -7.67 66.69
C VAL A 12 11.53 -7.13 65.90
N LEU A 13 11.43 -5.80 65.81
CA LEU A 13 10.47 -5.10 64.94
C LEU A 13 10.98 -5.16 63.49
N LEU A 14 10.43 -6.04 62.68
CA LEU A 14 10.63 -5.98 61.21
C LEU A 14 9.77 -4.84 60.66
N THR A 15 10.37 -3.72 60.35
CA THR A 15 9.78 -2.67 59.54
C THR A 15 9.89 -3.08 58.04
N SER A 16 8.78 -3.60 57.49
CA SER A 16 8.64 -3.84 56.06
C SER A 16 8.53 -2.49 55.35
N MET A 17 9.64 -2.03 54.71
CA MET A 17 9.56 -0.95 53.75
C MET A 17 8.83 -1.45 52.49
N ALA A 18 7.59 -1.09 52.37
CA ALA A 18 6.83 -1.24 51.11
C ALA A 18 7.41 -0.24 50.10
N SER A 19 8.31 -0.71 49.23
CA SER A 19 8.75 0.04 48.08
C SER A 19 7.59 0.18 47.12
N THR A 20 6.91 1.31 47.13
CA THR A 20 5.96 1.70 46.09
C THR A 20 6.73 1.98 44.82
N SER A 21 6.86 0.99 43.95
CA SER A 21 7.32 1.19 42.58
C SER A 21 6.26 2.02 41.86
N THR A 22 6.46 3.31 41.75
CA THR A 22 5.74 4.14 40.80
C THR A 22 6.11 3.68 39.40
N LEU A 23 5.26 2.85 38.78
CA LEU A 23 5.27 2.61 37.37
C LEU A 23 5.01 3.97 36.70
N PHE A 24 6.06 4.65 36.30
CA PHE A 24 5.92 5.71 35.30
C PHE A 24 5.42 5.02 34.04
N ALA A 25 4.12 5.14 33.76
CA ALA A 25 3.61 4.88 32.43
C ALA A 25 4.43 5.78 31.49
N GLN A 26 5.30 5.16 30.68
CA GLN A 26 5.87 5.87 29.55
C GLN A 26 4.70 6.43 28.75
N PRO A 27 4.63 7.74 28.46
CA PRO A 27 3.66 8.24 27.50
C PRO A 27 3.90 7.39 26.25
N GLY A 28 2.88 6.57 25.86
CA GLY A 28 2.94 5.79 24.65
C GLY A 28 3.27 6.77 23.54
N GLY A 29 4.45 6.66 22.97
CA GLY A 29 4.85 7.50 21.85
C GLY A 29 3.76 7.34 20.81
N GLN A 30 3.08 8.41 20.45
CA GLN A 30 2.12 8.39 19.36
C GLN A 30 2.89 7.89 18.14
N GLN A 31 2.48 6.76 17.62
CA GLN A 31 3.08 6.21 16.42
C GLN A 31 2.84 7.25 15.31
N GLN A 32 3.91 7.78 14.74
CA GLN A 32 3.82 8.74 13.66
C GLN A 32 3.01 8.13 12.52
N SER A 33 2.10 8.91 11.95
CA SER A 33 1.36 8.52 10.77
C SER A 33 2.32 8.33 9.57
N ALA A 34 1.87 7.61 8.55
CA ALA A 34 2.65 7.43 7.34
C ALA A 34 2.95 8.78 6.65
N GLN A 35 2.01 9.72 6.72
CA GLN A 35 2.19 11.08 6.22
C GLN A 35 3.29 11.83 6.96
N GLU A 36 3.37 11.72 8.28
CA GLU A 36 4.43 12.36 9.09
C GLU A 36 5.80 11.71 8.88
N GLN A 37 5.85 10.44 8.47
CA GLN A 37 7.08 9.71 8.16
C GLN A 37 7.55 9.93 6.72
N SER A 38 6.78 10.65 5.90
CA SER A 38 7.05 10.84 4.49
C SER A 38 8.45 11.42 4.24
N ALA A 39 9.21 10.79 3.35
CA ALA A 39 10.49 11.31 2.88
C ALA A 39 10.33 12.47 1.90
N PHE A 40 9.18 12.54 1.24
CA PHE A 40 8.81 13.55 0.25
C PHE A 40 7.29 13.66 0.16
N ASP A 41 6.79 14.82 -0.27
CA ASP A 41 5.37 15.04 -0.46
C ASP A 41 5.00 14.92 -1.94
N ILE A 42 4.23 13.87 -2.28
CA ILE A 42 3.69 13.66 -3.63
C ILE A 42 2.26 14.17 -3.76
N SER A 43 1.70 14.79 -2.75
CA SER A 43 0.36 15.35 -2.85
C SER A 43 0.31 16.49 -3.88
N GLY A 44 -0.83 16.62 -4.54
CA GLY A 44 -1.02 17.65 -5.56
C GLY A 44 -1.66 17.14 -6.84
N ASN A 45 -1.60 17.99 -7.87
CA ASN A 45 -2.12 17.70 -9.20
C ASN A 45 -0.95 17.39 -10.14
N TRP A 46 -1.03 16.25 -10.78
CA TRP A 46 0.00 15.72 -11.66
C TRP A 46 -0.53 15.47 -13.05
N VAL A 47 0.35 15.58 -14.04
CA VAL A 47 0.05 15.24 -15.43
C VAL A 47 1.13 14.31 -15.94
N ALA A 48 0.72 13.26 -16.65
CA ALA A 48 1.65 12.28 -17.20
C ALA A 48 2.57 12.90 -18.27
N LEU A 49 3.88 12.71 -18.11
CA LEU A 49 4.85 12.91 -19.18
C LEU A 49 5.03 11.59 -19.92
N VAL A 50 4.73 11.57 -21.22
CA VAL A 50 4.68 10.34 -22.03
C VAL A 50 5.87 10.23 -22.99
N THR A 51 7.00 10.77 -22.61
CA THR A 51 8.24 10.71 -23.42
C THR A 51 8.84 9.32 -23.48
N GLU A 52 8.62 8.51 -22.41
CA GLU A 52 9.03 7.12 -22.36
C GLU A 52 7.87 6.21 -22.73
N ASP A 53 8.17 5.16 -23.48
CA ASP A 53 7.20 4.11 -23.84
C ASP A 53 5.92 4.67 -24.51
N TRP A 54 6.06 5.83 -25.20
CA TRP A 54 4.92 6.59 -25.77
C TRP A 54 4.05 5.75 -26.69
N ARG A 55 4.65 4.81 -27.44
CA ARG A 55 3.92 3.94 -28.37
C ARG A 55 2.86 3.13 -27.66
N PHE A 56 3.18 2.56 -26.50
CA PHE A 56 2.27 1.70 -25.75
C PHE A 56 1.37 2.46 -24.75
N ARG A 57 1.69 3.72 -24.49
CA ARG A 57 0.90 4.58 -23.58
C ARG A 57 -0.10 5.46 -24.33
N MET A 58 0.33 6.09 -25.43
CA MET A 58 -0.49 7.02 -26.22
C MET A 58 -1.34 6.30 -27.26
N VAL A 59 -0.80 5.29 -27.92
CA VAL A 59 -1.46 4.56 -28.98
C VAL A 59 -2.03 3.27 -28.40
N VAL A 60 -3.31 3.02 -28.65
CA VAL A 60 -3.92 1.72 -28.35
C VAL A 60 -3.36 0.73 -29.36
N ALA A 61 -2.69 -0.31 -28.87
CA ALA A 61 -2.19 -1.38 -29.73
C ALA A 61 -3.37 -2.14 -30.39
N GLU A 62 -3.18 -2.58 -31.61
CA GLU A 62 -4.17 -3.38 -32.31
C GLU A 62 -4.40 -4.72 -31.60
N PRO A 63 -5.56 -5.35 -31.76
CA PRO A 63 -5.78 -6.73 -31.35
C PRO A 63 -4.68 -7.65 -31.96
N GLY A 64 -4.10 -8.53 -31.15
CA GLY A 64 -2.99 -9.38 -31.57
C GLY A 64 -1.58 -8.76 -31.40
N ASP A 65 -1.46 -7.45 -31.17
CA ASP A 65 -0.18 -6.80 -30.88
C ASP A 65 0.08 -6.80 -29.36
N TYR A 66 0.85 -7.78 -28.91
CA TYR A 66 1.22 -7.97 -27.51
C TYR A 66 2.72 -7.73 -27.26
N GLU A 67 3.36 -6.96 -28.12
CA GLU A 67 4.79 -6.65 -28.00
C GLU A 67 5.15 -6.13 -26.60
N GLY A 68 6.21 -6.68 -26.02
CA GLY A 68 6.70 -6.32 -24.69
C GLY A 68 5.91 -6.93 -23.51
N ILE A 69 4.90 -7.78 -23.77
CA ILE A 69 4.18 -8.50 -22.71
C ILE A 69 4.41 -10.00 -22.85
N GLY A 70 4.93 -10.63 -21.78
CA GLY A 70 5.07 -12.08 -21.68
C GLY A 70 3.75 -12.77 -21.39
N LEU A 71 2.96 -13.09 -22.44
CA LEU A 71 1.71 -13.84 -22.28
C LEU A 71 1.95 -15.33 -22.16
N THR A 72 1.23 -15.97 -21.23
CA THR A 72 1.04 -17.43 -21.27
C THR A 72 0.19 -17.83 -22.49
N ALA A 73 0.20 -19.11 -22.86
CA ALA A 73 -0.67 -19.61 -23.94
C ALA A 73 -2.15 -19.27 -23.68
N HIS A 74 -2.62 -19.50 -22.47
CA HIS A 74 -3.99 -19.17 -22.08
C HIS A 74 -4.25 -17.64 -22.09
N GLY A 75 -3.30 -16.82 -21.60
CA GLY A 75 -3.42 -15.36 -21.66
C GLY A 75 -3.53 -14.85 -23.10
N ARG A 76 -2.82 -15.47 -24.04
CA ARG A 76 -2.92 -15.16 -25.47
C ARG A 76 -4.27 -15.56 -26.06
N GLU A 77 -4.77 -16.77 -25.75
CA GLU A 77 -6.10 -17.21 -26.20
C GLU A 77 -7.19 -16.24 -25.74
N VAL A 78 -7.14 -15.78 -24.49
CA VAL A 78 -8.10 -14.81 -23.96
C VAL A 78 -7.98 -13.44 -24.65
N ALA A 79 -6.74 -12.98 -24.88
CA ALA A 79 -6.50 -11.72 -25.57
C ALA A 79 -6.92 -11.76 -27.05
N ASP A 80 -6.68 -12.88 -27.75
CA ASP A 80 -7.08 -13.07 -29.16
C ASP A 80 -8.61 -13.18 -29.31
N ALA A 81 -9.30 -13.67 -28.26
CA ALA A 81 -10.77 -13.76 -28.22
C ALA A 81 -11.45 -12.49 -27.69
N TRP A 82 -10.68 -11.44 -27.38
CA TRP A 82 -11.25 -10.22 -26.84
C TRP A 82 -12.20 -9.53 -27.82
N ASP A 83 -13.39 -9.21 -27.33
CA ASP A 83 -14.43 -8.50 -28.07
C ASP A 83 -14.88 -7.26 -27.26
N PRO A 84 -14.52 -6.05 -27.70
CA PRO A 84 -14.90 -4.82 -27.01
C PRO A 84 -16.43 -4.59 -27.00
N GLU A 85 -17.15 -5.04 -28.02
CA GLU A 85 -18.62 -4.91 -28.07
C GLU A 85 -19.28 -5.81 -27.01
N ALA A 86 -18.74 -7.02 -26.80
CA ALA A 86 -19.21 -7.89 -25.73
C ALA A 86 -18.92 -7.31 -24.35
N ASP A 87 -17.79 -6.64 -24.15
CA ASP A 87 -17.48 -5.92 -22.90
C ASP A 87 -18.46 -4.76 -22.69
N ILE A 88 -18.76 -3.98 -23.71
CA ILE A 88 -19.76 -2.90 -23.65
C ILE A 88 -21.14 -3.46 -23.28
N ALA A 89 -21.59 -4.50 -23.97
CA ALA A 89 -22.89 -5.11 -23.76
C ALA A 89 -23.06 -5.70 -22.33
N SER A 90 -21.97 -6.18 -21.75
CA SER A 90 -21.94 -6.73 -20.38
C SER A 90 -21.62 -5.68 -19.28
N GLY A 91 -21.47 -4.41 -19.62
CA GLY A 91 -21.15 -3.34 -18.67
C GLY A 91 -19.69 -3.34 -18.20
N ASN A 92 -18.81 -4.03 -18.90
CA ASN A 92 -17.40 -4.21 -18.54
C ASN A 92 -16.45 -3.19 -19.18
N THR A 93 -16.93 -2.04 -19.60
CA THR A 93 -16.14 -0.99 -20.28
C THR A 93 -14.95 -0.47 -19.48
N CYS A 94 -14.98 -0.63 -18.17
CA CYS A 94 -13.90 -0.14 -17.27
C CYS A 94 -12.77 -1.14 -17.04
N LYS A 95 -12.77 -2.34 -17.60
CA LYS A 95 -11.73 -3.37 -17.35
C LYS A 95 -10.32 -2.90 -17.65
N ALA A 96 -10.13 -2.00 -18.62
CA ALA A 96 -8.81 -1.45 -18.96
C ALA A 96 -8.34 -0.34 -18.00
N TYR A 97 -9.19 0.08 -17.06
CA TYR A 97 -8.89 1.12 -16.07
C TYR A 97 -8.68 0.53 -14.66
N GLY A 98 -8.44 -0.77 -14.56
CA GLY A 98 -8.06 -1.41 -13.31
C GLY A 98 -6.62 -1.09 -12.92
N ALA A 99 -6.27 -1.38 -11.66
CA ALA A 99 -4.96 -1.06 -11.10
C ALA A 99 -3.79 -1.54 -11.97
N GLY A 100 -3.91 -2.74 -12.58
CA GLY A 100 -2.86 -3.32 -13.41
C GLY A 100 -2.51 -2.54 -14.69
N GLY A 101 -3.43 -1.70 -15.21
CA GLY A 101 -3.22 -0.90 -16.41
C GLY A 101 -3.24 0.61 -16.20
N LEU A 102 -3.91 1.07 -15.13
CA LEU A 102 -4.30 2.46 -14.95
C LEU A 102 -3.13 3.46 -14.99
N MET A 103 -2.06 3.18 -14.24
CA MET A 103 -0.91 4.08 -14.14
C MET A 103 -0.06 4.17 -15.43
N ARG A 104 -0.31 3.29 -16.39
CA ARG A 104 0.30 3.37 -17.73
C ARG A 104 -0.48 4.26 -18.71
N ILE A 105 -1.73 4.55 -18.42
CA ILE A 105 -2.57 5.41 -19.26
C ILE A 105 -2.18 6.87 -19.02
N PRO A 106 -1.91 7.67 -20.07
CA PRO A 106 -1.68 9.10 -19.90
C PRO A 106 -2.90 9.76 -19.28
N THR A 107 -2.73 10.33 -18.10
CA THR A 107 -3.83 10.85 -17.31
C THR A 107 -3.38 12.03 -16.45
N ARG A 108 -4.34 12.74 -15.89
CA ARG A 108 -4.12 13.65 -14.78
C ARG A 108 -4.43 12.90 -13.48
N LEU A 109 -3.64 13.18 -12.47
CA LEU A 109 -3.80 12.62 -11.14
C LEU A 109 -4.01 13.75 -10.14
N ASN A 110 -4.89 13.51 -9.17
CA ASN A 110 -4.91 14.24 -7.93
C ASN A 110 -4.52 13.28 -6.81
N ILE A 111 -3.43 13.60 -6.12
CA ILE A 111 -2.91 12.79 -5.02
C ILE A 111 -3.10 13.57 -3.73
N SER A 112 -3.69 12.95 -2.72
CA SER A 112 -3.98 13.57 -1.44
C SER A 112 -3.99 12.56 -0.31
N TRP A 113 -3.69 13.00 0.90
CA TRP A 113 -3.89 12.18 2.09
C TRP A 113 -5.37 12.25 2.52
N SER A 114 -6.07 11.11 2.53
CA SER A 114 -7.44 11.02 3.07
C SER A 114 -7.44 11.06 4.59
N ASP A 115 -6.43 10.44 5.18
CA ASP A 115 -6.03 10.53 6.58
C ASP A 115 -4.51 10.30 6.66
N GLY A 116 -3.94 10.35 7.85
CA GLY A 116 -2.49 10.22 8.03
C GLY A 116 -1.88 8.90 7.53
N ASN A 117 -2.68 7.87 7.22
CA ASN A 117 -2.23 6.53 6.82
C ASN A 117 -2.86 6.05 5.49
N VAL A 118 -3.63 6.88 4.81
CA VAL A 118 -4.24 6.52 3.52
C VAL A 118 -3.94 7.60 2.49
N LEU A 119 -3.12 7.23 1.50
CA LEU A 119 -2.87 8.06 0.33
C LEU A 119 -3.90 7.73 -0.75
N ARG A 120 -4.63 8.75 -1.18
CA ARG A 120 -5.66 8.68 -2.21
C ARG A 120 -5.10 9.19 -3.54
N ILE A 121 -5.32 8.42 -4.60
CA ILE A 121 -4.98 8.80 -5.97
C ILE A 121 -6.26 8.76 -6.80
N ASP A 122 -6.73 9.94 -7.21
CA ASP A 122 -7.82 10.09 -8.15
C ASP A 122 -7.27 10.30 -9.56
N THR A 123 -7.87 9.64 -10.55
CA THR A 123 -7.48 9.75 -11.95
C THR A 123 -8.66 10.20 -12.81
N ASP A 124 -8.41 11.00 -13.84
CA ASP A 124 -9.45 11.32 -14.84
C ASP A 124 -9.61 10.17 -15.86
N ALA A 125 -8.60 9.34 -16.07
CA ALA A 125 -8.72 8.14 -16.89
C ALA A 125 -9.67 7.13 -16.22
N GLY A 126 -10.82 6.88 -16.84
CA GLY A 126 -11.86 6.00 -16.31
C GLY A 126 -12.48 6.48 -15.00
N MET A 127 -12.18 7.71 -14.52
CA MET A 127 -12.68 8.29 -13.27
C MET A 127 -12.47 7.34 -12.07
N GLN A 128 -11.25 6.84 -11.91
CA GLN A 128 -10.92 5.86 -10.90
C GLN A 128 -10.29 6.50 -9.67
N THR A 129 -10.50 5.87 -8.52
CA THR A 129 -9.84 6.19 -7.25
C THR A 129 -9.09 4.98 -6.75
N ARG A 130 -7.82 5.17 -6.38
CA ARG A 130 -7.00 4.18 -5.68
C ARG A 130 -6.70 4.67 -4.27
N LEU A 131 -6.70 3.75 -3.32
CA LEU A 131 -6.35 4.00 -1.92
C LEU A 131 -5.14 3.15 -1.55
N LEU A 132 -4.02 3.80 -1.27
CA LEU A 132 -2.80 3.15 -0.78
C LEU A 132 -2.82 3.25 0.75
N LYS A 133 -2.90 2.13 1.43
CA LYS A 133 -3.07 2.03 2.89
C LYS A 133 -1.75 1.65 3.52
N PHE A 134 -1.31 2.45 4.46
CA PHE A 134 -0.09 2.24 5.23
C PHE A 134 -0.41 1.59 6.58
N GLY A 135 0.53 0.77 7.07
CA GLY A 135 0.39 0.09 8.36
C GLY A 135 -0.56 -1.11 8.33
N ASP A 136 -1.11 -1.45 9.49
CA ASP A 136 -1.87 -2.69 9.72
C ASP A 136 -3.36 -2.58 9.33
N ALA A 137 -3.74 -1.64 8.49
CA ALA A 137 -5.13 -1.49 8.05
C ALA A 137 -5.62 -2.78 7.37
N GLN A 138 -6.36 -3.58 8.11
CA GLN A 138 -6.88 -4.91 7.70
C GLN A 138 -8.20 -4.81 6.93
N ASP A 139 -8.63 -3.62 6.55
CA ASP A 139 -9.87 -3.48 5.82
C ASP A 139 -9.71 -3.94 4.36
N ASN A 140 -10.66 -4.70 3.89
CA ASN A 140 -10.73 -5.19 2.51
C ASN A 140 -11.50 -4.23 1.59
N VAL A 141 -11.52 -2.95 1.90
CA VAL A 141 -12.15 -1.94 1.02
C VAL A 141 -11.45 -1.94 -0.33
N GLY A 142 -12.20 -2.26 -1.36
CA GLY A 142 -11.67 -2.43 -2.71
C GLY A 142 -11.54 -3.89 -3.15
N ALA A 143 -11.65 -4.86 -2.23
CA ALA A 143 -11.60 -6.29 -2.59
C ALA A 143 -12.64 -6.64 -3.67
N GLY A 144 -12.19 -7.30 -4.74
CA GLY A 144 -13.03 -7.64 -5.88
C GLY A 144 -13.41 -6.45 -6.76
N SER A 145 -12.85 -5.27 -6.55
CA SER A 145 -12.93 -4.14 -7.47
C SER A 145 -11.80 -4.18 -8.49
N LEU A 146 -11.91 -3.37 -9.54
CA LEU A 146 -10.81 -3.20 -10.51
C LEU A 146 -9.54 -2.63 -9.87
N GLN A 147 -9.66 -1.90 -8.77
CA GLN A 147 -8.51 -1.30 -8.07
C GLN A 147 -7.93 -2.22 -6.99
N GLY A 148 -8.67 -3.26 -6.56
CA GLY A 148 -8.22 -4.20 -5.54
C GLY A 148 -7.96 -3.55 -4.18
N VAL A 149 -7.16 -4.24 -3.36
CA VAL A 149 -6.69 -3.77 -2.07
C VAL A 149 -5.19 -3.50 -2.17
N THR A 150 -4.78 -2.27 -1.86
CA THR A 150 -3.37 -1.86 -1.92
C THR A 150 -2.84 -1.58 -0.52
N HIS A 151 -1.83 -2.34 -0.11
CA HIS A 151 -1.01 -2.07 1.07
C HIS A 151 0.27 -1.36 0.64
N ALA A 152 0.61 -0.31 1.37
CA ALA A 152 1.78 0.51 1.11
C ALA A 152 2.69 0.61 2.33
N SER A 153 3.96 0.81 2.07
CA SER A 153 4.99 1.08 3.08
C SER A 153 6.01 2.06 2.54
N TRP A 154 6.65 2.78 3.44
CA TRP A 154 7.83 3.57 3.10
C TRP A 154 9.07 2.66 3.03
N ASP A 155 9.80 2.75 1.93
CA ASP A 155 11.18 2.27 1.82
C ASP A 155 12.09 3.49 1.94
N LEU A 156 12.54 3.75 3.18
CA LEU A 156 13.23 4.99 3.54
C LEU A 156 14.74 4.84 3.46
N GLU A 157 15.38 5.72 2.72
CA GLU A 157 16.82 5.88 2.70
C GLU A 157 17.29 6.75 3.88
N ARG A 158 18.27 6.26 4.63
CA ARG A 158 18.83 6.98 5.79
C ARG A 158 20.32 7.27 5.59
N ALA A 159 20.73 8.46 5.98
CA ALA A 159 22.13 8.85 5.93
C ALA A 159 22.96 8.03 6.94
N GLY A 160 24.11 7.50 6.47
CA GLY A 160 25.07 6.79 7.31
C GLY A 160 24.64 5.37 7.72
N ALA A 161 25.61 4.59 8.20
CA ALA A 161 25.43 3.17 8.50
C ALA A 161 24.58 2.85 9.75
N PHE A 162 24.25 3.84 10.57
CA PHE A 162 23.61 3.65 11.88
C PHE A 162 22.21 4.32 11.99
N GLY A 163 21.52 4.46 10.87
CA GLY A 163 20.12 4.95 10.88
C GLY A 163 19.99 6.46 11.14
N GLY A 164 20.82 7.26 10.50
CA GLY A 164 20.74 8.73 10.52
C GLY A 164 19.43 9.28 9.95
N PRO A 165 19.34 10.60 9.71
CA PRO A 165 18.12 11.22 9.18
C PRO A 165 17.73 10.61 7.86
N VAL A 166 16.42 10.63 7.57
CA VAL A 166 15.87 10.26 6.26
C VAL A 166 16.38 11.25 5.22
N VAL A 167 16.93 10.74 4.13
CA VAL A 167 17.49 11.54 3.03
C VAL A 167 16.81 11.29 1.69
N GLY A 168 15.93 10.28 1.63
CA GLY A 168 15.18 9.89 0.45
C GLY A 168 14.33 8.66 0.73
N GLY A 169 13.78 8.08 -0.32
CA GLY A 169 13.02 6.85 -0.26
C GLY A 169 11.97 6.75 -1.36
N SER A 170 11.19 5.68 -1.29
CA SER A 170 10.06 5.42 -2.18
C SER A 170 8.85 4.92 -1.40
N ILE A 171 7.67 4.96 -2.02
CA ILE A 171 6.51 4.20 -1.54
C ILE A 171 6.52 2.87 -2.27
N ALA A 172 6.65 1.77 -1.53
CA ALA A 172 6.40 0.43 -2.04
C ALA A 172 4.92 0.08 -1.84
N ALA A 173 4.21 -0.26 -2.91
CA ALA A 173 2.79 -0.58 -2.86
C ALA A 173 2.52 -1.96 -3.49
N VAL A 174 1.75 -2.80 -2.80
CA VAL A 174 1.35 -4.12 -3.28
C VAL A 174 -0.16 -4.20 -3.33
N THR A 175 -0.70 -4.44 -4.53
CA THR A 175 -2.13 -4.56 -4.77
C THR A 175 -2.51 -6.01 -5.05
N THR A 176 -3.51 -6.49 -4.36
CA THR A 176 -4.10 -7.83 -4.50
C THR A 176 -5.62 -7.75 -4.58
N GLN A 177 -6.30 -8.90 -4.69
CA GLN A 177 -7.78 -8.99 -4.67
C GLN A 177 -8.46 -8.13 -5.75
N MET A 178 -7.80 -7.96 -6.89
CA MET A 178 -8.35 -7.24 -8.04
C MET A 178 -9.40 -8.08 -8.77
N ALA A 179 -10.43 -7.43 -9.28
CA ALA A 179 -11.26 -8.03 -10.32
C ALA A 179 -10.42 -8.26 -11.59
N PRO A 180 -10.77 -9.26 -12.43
CA PRO A 180 -10.13 -9.44 -13.72
C PRO A 180 -10.23 -8.17 -14.58
N GLY A 181 -9.14 -7.81 -15.22
CA GLY A 181 -9.05 -6.60 -16.02
C GLY A 181 -8.06 -6.76 -17.17
N TYR A 182 -7.69 -5.62 -17.77
CA TYR A 182 -6.74 -5.60 -18.87
C TYR A 182 -5.51 -4.75 -18.51
N LEU A 183 -4.33 -5.26 -18.84
CA LEU A 183 -3.06 -4.53 -18.74
C LEU A 183 -2.93 -3.47 -19.85
N ARG A 184 -3.59 -3.71 -20.99
CA ARG A 184 -3.66 -2.81 -22.14
C ARG A 184 -5.08 -2.76 -22.68
N ARG A 185 -5.42 -1.67 -23.33
CA ARG A 185 -6.75 -1.43 -23.92
C ARG A 185 -7.02 -2.24 -25.20
N ASN A 186 -6.24 -3.27 -25.47
CA ASN A 186 -6.44 -4.24 -26.54
C ASN A 186 -6.71 -5.67 -26.02
N GLY A 187 -7.25 -5.78 -24.81
CA GLY A 187 -7.74 -7.05 -24.28
C GLY A 187 -6.68 -7.93 -23.60
N VAL A 188 -5.43 -7.46 -23.40
CA VAL A 188 -4.40 -8.22 -22.67
C VAL A 188 -4.82 -8.43 -21.22
N PRO A 189 -5.16 -9.67 -20.80
CA PRO A 189 -5.84 -9.89 -19.53
C PRO A 189 -4.89 -10.03 -18.34
N TYR A 190 -5.42 -9.74 -17.15
CA TYR A 190 -4.94 -10.27 -15.88
C TYR A 190 -6.11 -10.83 -15.07
N GLY A 191 -5.85 -11.85 -14.25
CA GLY A 191 -6.88 -12.56 -13.47
C GLY A 191 -6.94 -12.11 -12.01
N THR A 192 -7.86 -12.73 -11.25
CA THR A 192 -8.09 -12.45 -9.82
C THR A 192 -6.89 -12.74 -8.91
N ASN A 193 -5.98 -13.61 -9.36
CA ASN A 193 -4.76 -13.96 -8.61
C ASN A 193 -3.57 -13.05 -8.93
N ALA A 194 -3.80 -12.00 -9.74
CA ALA A 194 -2.74 -11.05 -10.05
C ALA A 194 -2.29 -10.29 -8.80
N VAL A 195 -0.98 -10.08 -8.72
CA VAL A 195 -0.35 -9.20 -7.72
C VAL A 195 0.36 -8.11 -8.49
N LEU A 196 0.06 -6.86 -8.15
CA LEU A 196 0.72 -5.68 -8.71
C LEU A 196 1.64 -5.09 -7.66
N THR A 197 2.91 -4.93 -8.01
CA THR A 197 3.89 -4.21 -7.18
C THR A 197 4.29 -2.93 -7.88
N GLU A 198 4.25 -1.83 -7.17
CA GLU A 198 4.57 -0.49 -7.66
C GLU A 198 5.52 0.22 -6.71
N HIS A 199 6.38 1.06 -7.25
CA HIS A 199 7.24 1.96 -6.50
C HIS A 199 6.98 3.40 -6.98
N TYR A 200 6.77 4.30 -6.04
CA TYR A 200 6.59 5.73 -6.29
C TYR A 200 7.79 6.45 -5.69
N GLU A 201 8.57 7.11 -6.55
CA GLU A 201 9.82 7.83 -6.25
C GLU A 201 9.70 9.33 -6.52
#